data_7ab7ec429ec0064aff87fe5ea5af6a7b
#
_entry.id   7ab7ec429ec0064aff87fe5ea5af6a7b
#
_cell.length_a   1.000
_cell.length_b   1.000
_cell.length_c   1.000
_cell.angle_alpha   90.00
_cell.angle_beta   90.00
_cell.angle_gamma   90.00
#
_symmetry.space_group_name_H-M   'P 1'
#
loop_
_entity.id
_entity.type
_entity.pdbx_description
1 polymer ?
#
loop_
_entity_poly.entity_id
_entity_poly.type
_entity_poly.pdbx_seq_one_letter_code
_entity_poly.pdbx_strand_id
1 'polypeptide(L)'
;MPQGAKISLVVLMTFLFLGGINAQERSIGATFSYAGTGISFQDKINEDTFIEIQLRGETTHLFAAASTMPGMTASLTWNMIFAQMTSPDGNRISLFAGPGILAGFADNIPIHKGVVFGLKGRVGAECSFNRNVAISACISPLIGVHASMKDGMPYMLLYKTGLLNSAMPEIGIRYIF
;
A
#
# COMPACT_ATOMS: atom_id res chain seq x y z
N MET A 1 7.22 -26.22 -1.27
CA MET A 1 7.44 -24.80 -1.65
C MET A 1 8.57 -24.76 -2.68
N PRO A 2 8.38 -24.16 -3.84
CA PRO A 2 9.43 -24.06 -4.85
C PRO A 2 10.60 -23.21 -4.31
N GLN A 3 11.83 -23.62 -4.65
CA GLN A 3 13.07 -22.97 -4.18
C GLN A 3 13.10 -21.45 -4.42
N GLY A 4 12.49 -20.97 -5.50
CA GLY A 4 12.39 -19.54 -5.82
C GLY A 4 11.65 -18.70 -4.77
N ALA A 5 10.60 -19.25 -4.14
CA ALA A 5 9.84 -18.54 -3.10
C ALA A 5 10.65 -18.36 -1.80
N LYS A 6 11.55 -19.28 -1.49
CA LYS A 6 12.43 -19.18 -0.32
C LYS A 6 13.49 -18.10 -0.52
N ILE A 7 14.06 -18.00 -1.73
CA ILE A 7 15.06 -16.98 -2.07
C ILE A 7 14.45 -15.58 -2.03
N SER A 8 13.24 -15.40 -2.60
CA SER A 8 12.54 -14.11 -2.55
C SER A 8 12.21 -13.66 -1.12
N LEU A 9 11.81 -14.58 -0.25
CA LEU A 9 11.52 -14.28 1.15
C LEU A 9 12.78 -13.88 1.92
N VAL A 10 13.89 -14.59 1.69
CA VAL A 10 15.18 -14.28 2.32
C VAL A 10 15.72 -12.93 1.84
N VAL A 11 15.65 -12.64 0.55
CA VAL A 11 16.07 -11.33 -0.01
C VAL A 11 15.21 -10.21 0.56
N LEU A 12 13.88 -10.39 0.64
CA LEU A 12 12.98 -9.40 1.24
C LEU A 12 13.31 -9.17 2.73
N MET A 13 13.53 -10.24 3.49
CA MET A 13 13.94 -10.15 4.90
C MET A 13 15.32 -9.47 5.04
N THR A 14 16.28 -9.78 4.17
CA THR A 14 17.60 -9.17 4.21
C THR A 14 17.55 -7.67 3.93
N PHE A 15 16.72 -7.21 2.98
CA PHE A 15 16.50 -5.78 2.76
C PHE A 15 15.85 -5.07 3.95
N LEU A 16 14.96 -5.73 4.68
CA LEU A 16 14.36 -5.18 5.90
C LEU A 16 15.38 -5.02 7.06
N PHE A 17 16.43 -5.83 7.08
CA PHE A 17 17.46 -5.80 8.15
C PHE A 17 18.70 -4.99 7.79
N LEU A 18 19.00 -4.72 6.51
CA LEU A 18 20.20 -3.98 6.07
C LEU A 18 20.06 -2.44 6.15
N GLY A 19 18.87 -1.92 6.43
CA GLY A 19 18.68 -0.50 6.73
C GLY A 19 19.37 -0.15 8.04
N GLY A 20 20.47 0.56 7.94
CA GLY A 20 21.45 0.85 8.98
C GLY A 20 20.89 1.34 10.31
N ILE A 21 21.72 1.12 11.31
CA ILE A 21 21.64 1.43 12.75
C ILE A 21 21.55 2.96 13.02
N ASN A 22 20.57 3.62 12.43
CA ASN A 22 20.15 4.94 12.88
C ASN A 22 18.81 4.75 13.60
N ALA A 23 18.57 5.50 14.67
CA ALA A 23 17.35 5.48 15.47
C ALA A 23 16.13 6.03 14.68
N GLN A 24 15.86 5.42 13.53
CA GLN A 24 14.71 5.73 12.68
C GLN A 24 13.51 4.93 13.15
N GLU A 25 12.40 5.61 13.40
CA GLU A 25 11.13 4.96 13.72
C GLU A 25 10.68 4.12 12.51
N ARG A 26 10.54 2.83 12.72
CA ARG A 26 10.01 1.88 11.74
C ARG A 26 8.68 1.36 12.21
N SER A 27 7.81 1.06 11.29
CA SER A 27 6.54 0.42 11.65
C SER A 27 6.11 -0.63 10.63
N ILE A 28 5.40 -1.64 11.13
CA ILE A 28 4.77 -2.67 10.33
C ILE A 28 3.28 -2.74 10.72
N GLY A 29 2.42 -2.97 9.75
CA GLY A 29 0.99 -3.01 10.04
C GLY A 29 0.15 -3.68 8.99
N ALA A 30 -1.14 -3.72 9.28
CA ALA A 30 -2.18 -4.17 8.38
C ALA A 30 -2.99 -2.98 7.87
N THR A 31 -3.42 -3.06 6.62
CA THR A 31 -4.26 -2.05 5.97
C THR A 31 -5.54 -2.70 5.46
N PHE A 32 -6.64 -2.00 5.59
CA PHE A 32 -7.97 -2.46 5.24
C PHE A 32 -8.69 -1.38 4.43
N SER A 33 -9.24 -1.76 3.30
CA SER A 33 -10.09 -0.92 2.47
C SER A 33 -11.16 -1.78 1.80
N TYR A 34 -12.15 -1.13 1.19
CA TYR A 34 -13.12 -1.85 0.35
C TYR A 34 -12.45 -2.58 -0.81
N ALA A 35 -11.38 -2.02 -1.35
CA ALA A 35 -10.65 -2.60 -2.48
C ALA A 35 -9.81 -3.82 -2.11
N GLY A 36 -9.40 -3.95 -0.85
CA GLY A 36 -8.54 -5.05 -0.43
C GLY A 36 -7.96 -4.87 0.96
N THR A 37 -7.26 -5.92 1.38
CA THR A 37 -6.48 -5.95 2.62
C THR A 37 -5.01 -6.12 2.29
N GLY A 38 -4.15 -5.60 3.15
CA GLY A 38 -2.71 -5.66 2.91
C GLY A 38 -1.86 -5.53 4.16
N ILE A 39 -0.58 -5.68 3.95
CA ILE A 39 0.45 -5.38 4.92
C ILE A 39 1.22 -4.14 4.46
N SER A 40 1.63 -3.30 5.40
CA SER A 40 2.45 -2.14 5.12
C SER A 40 3.66 -2.10 6.03
N PHE A 41 4.76 -1.60 5.47
CA PHE A 41 5.99 -1.30 6.18
C PHE A 41 6.32 0.17 5.94
N GLN A 42 6.58 0.91 7.02
CA GLN A 42 7.03 2.29 6.94
C GLN A 42 8.45 2.41 7.50
N ASP A 43 9.25 3.23 6.85
CA ASP A 43 10.57 3.65 7.30
C ASP A 43 10.61 5.19 7.30
N LYS A 44 10.81 5.79 8.47
CA LYS A 44 10.86 7.23 8.64
C LYS A 44 12.26 7.73 8.29
N ILE A 45 12.38 8.52 7.23
CA ILE A 45 13.67 9.05 6.77
C ILE A 45 14.14 10.22 7.64
N ASN A 46 13.20 11.08 8.02
CA ASN A 46 13.40 12.21 8.91
C ASN A 46 12.09 12.56 9.64
N GLU A 47 12.07 13.63 10.43
CA GLU A 47 10.90 14.01 11.24
C GLU A 47 9.63 14.24 10.41
N ASP A 48 9.80 14.75 9.17
CA ASP A 48 8.70 15.15 8.30
C ASP A 48 8.48 14.22 7.08
N THR A 49 9.28 13.15 6.94
CA THR A 49 9.23 12.32 5.73
C THR A 49 9.36 10.84 6.05
N PHE A 50 8.51 10.03 5.44
CA PHE A 50 8.59 8.57 5.52
C PHE A 50 8.30 7.90 4.17
N ILE A 51 8.91 6.75 3.98
CA ILE A 51 8.60 5.84 2.87
C ILE A 51 7.67 4.75 3.39
N GLU A 52 6.68 4.38 2.58
CA GLU A 52 5.83 3.23 2.86
C GLU A 52 5.81 2.28 1.68
N ILE A 53 6.06 1.01 1.99
CA ILE A 53 5.87 -0.13 1.09
C ILE A 53 4.60 -0.85 1.53
N GLN A 54 3.70 -1.11 0.60
CA GLN A 54 2.45 -1.82 0.87
C GLN A 54 2.27 -2.97 -0.13
N LEU A 55 1.93 -4.14 0.38
CA LEU A 55 1.47 -5.29 -0.39
C LEU A 55 -0.01 -5.49 -0.10
N ARG A 56 -0.84 -5.48 -1.13
CA ARG A 56 -2.30 -5.59 -1.02
C ARG A 56 -2.82 -6.75 -1.85
N GLY A 57 -3.68 -7.57 -1.24
CA GLY A 57 -4.54 -8.52 -1.93
C GLY A 57 -5.93 -7.92 -2.17
N GLU A 58 -6.48 -8.06 -3.36
CA GLU A 58 -7.83 -7.60 -3.69
C GLU A 58 -8.88 -8.52 -3.06
N THR A 59 -9.82 -7.95 -2.32
CA THR A 59 -10.91 -8.68 -1.65
C THR A 59 -12.27 -8.43 -2.27
N THR A 60 -12.39 -7.53 -3.23
CA THR A 60 -13.65 -7.19 -3.91
C THR A 60 -14.35 -8.42 -4.50
N HIS A 61 -13.60 -9.41 -4.97
CA HIS A 61 -14.14 -10.66 -5.52
C HIS A 61 -14.67 -11.63 -4.47
N LEU A 62 -14.24 -11.53 -3.21
CA LEU A 62 -14.74 -12.37 -2.12
C LEU A 62 -16.20 -12.07 -1.78
N PHE A 63 -16.61 -10.80 -1.99
CA PHE A 63 -18.00 -10.36 -1.75
C PHE A 63 -18.89 -10.50 -2.99
N ALA A 64 -18.32 -10.64 -4.18
CA ALA A 64 -19.06 -10.71 -5.44
C ALA A 64 -19.33 -12.13 -5.92
N ALA A 65 -19.04 -13.18 -5.13
CA ALA A 65 -19.18 -14.59 -5.48
C ALA A 65 -18.51 -14.99 -6.82
N ALA A 66 -17.55 -14.23 -7.29
CA ALA A 66 -16.83 -14.48 -8.53
C ALA A 66 -15.63 -15.41 -8.26
N SER A 67 -15.62 -16.55 -8.94
CA SER A 67 -14.57 -17.61 -8.83
C SER A 67 -13.22 -17.22 -9.45
N THR A 68 -12.77 -15.97 -9.31
CA THR A 68 -11.51 -15.50 -9.86
C THR A 68 -10.43 -15.42 -8.78
N MET A 69 -9.18 -15.73 -9.12
CA MET A 69 -8.06 -15.52 -8.19
C MET A 69 -7.96 -14.06 -7.80
N PRO A 70 -7.79 -13.72 -6.51
CA PRO A 70 -7.60 -12.35 -6.08
C PRO A 70 -6.38 -11.72 -6.76
N GLY A 71 -6.49 -10.46 -7.13
CA GLY A 71 -5.36 -9.67 -7.58
C GLY A 71 -4.41 -9.36 -6.43
N MET A 72 -3.16 -9.07 -6.77
CA MET A 72 -2.14 -8.68 -5.80
C MET A 72 -1.36 -7.49 -6.34
N THR A 73 -1.26 -6.44 -5.54
CA THR A 73 -0.55 -5.22 -5.90
C THR A 73 0.50 -4.86 -4.85
N ALA A 74 1.62 -4.34 -5.32
CA ALA A 74 2.65 -3.72 -4.50
C ALA A 74 2.71 -2.23 -4.78
N SER A 75 2.86 -1.41 -3.77
CA SER A 75 3.05 0.03 -3.94
C SER A 75 4.16 0.57 -3.05
N LEU A 76 4.83 1.60 -3.54
CA LEU A 76 5.83 2.38 -2.84
C LEU A 76 5.37 3.83 -2.85
N THR A 77 5.27 4.46 -1.69
CA THR A 77 4.89 5.87 -1.55
C THR A 77 5.91 6.62 -0.72
N TRP A 78 6.22 7.84 -1.14
CA TRP A 78 7.04 8.78 -0.39
C TRP A 78 6.13 9.85 0.18
N ASN A 79 5.94 9.84 1.49
CA ASN A 79 4.99 10.70 2.17
C ASN A 79 5.71 11.80 2.95
N MET A 80 5.14 13.00 2.92
CA MET A 80 5.57 14.15 3.70
C MET A 80 4.50 14.50 4.73
N ILE A 81 4.93 14.72 5.97
CA ILE A 81 4.07 15.20 7.06
C ILE A 81 4.06 16.73 6.97
N PHE A 82 2.91 17.32 6.70
CA PHE A 82 2.76 18.76 6.55
C PHE A 82 2.09 19.44 7.76
N ALA A 83 1.51 18.64 8.65
CA ALA A 83 0.98 19.16 9.92
C ALA A 83 1.09 18.08 10.98
N GLN A 84 1.46 18.47 12.19
CA GLN A 84 1.59 17.59 13.33
C GLN A 84 1.08 18.30 14.60
N MET A 85 0.28 17.57 15.37
CA MET A 85 -0.23 18.01 16.66
C MET A 85 0.05 16.94 17.71
N THR A 86 0.50 17.37 18.89
CA THR A 86 0.70 16.48 20.02
C THR A 86 -0.29 16.82 21.10
N SER A 87 -1.08 15.84 21.55
CA SER A 87 -2.00 15.99 22.65
C SER A 87 -1.24 16.05 24.00
N PRO A 88 -1.79 16.67 25.04
CA PRO A 88 -1.23 16.62 26.39
C PRO A 88 -0.98 15.19 26.90
N ASP A 89 -1.76 14.23 26.46
CA ASP A 89 -1.64 12.80 26.80
C ASP A 89 -0.50 12.08 26.04
N GLY A 90 0.29 12.82 25.24
CA GLY A 90 1.40 12.26 24.48
C GLY A 90 1.02 11.58 23.16
N ASN A 91 -0.25 11.59 22.77
CA ASN A 91 -0.69 11.09 21.48
C ASN A 91 -0.32 12.10 20.39
N ARG A 92 0.21 11.62 19.27
CA ARG A 92 0.62 12.45 18.13
C ARG A 92 -0.30 12.21 16.94
N ILE A 93 -0.88 13.27 16.42
CA ILE A 93 -1.67 13.26 15.19
C ILE A 93 -0.84 13.93 14.10
N SER A 94 -0.60 13.22 12.99
CA SER A 94 0.15 13.69 11.84
C SER A 94 -0.71 13.66 10.60
N LEU A 95 -0.72 14.75 9.84
CA LEU A 95 -1.33 14.80 8.52
C LEU A 95 -0.23 14.66 7.47
N PHE A 96 -0.44 13.76 6.52
CA PHE A 96 0.57 13.45 5.51
C PHE A 96 -0.02 13.39 4.11
N ALA A 97 0.83 13.64 3.13
CA ALA A 97 0.54 13.43 1.71
C ALA A 97 1.82 13.04 0.96
N GLY A 98 1.66 12.30 -0.13
CA GLY A 98 2.81 11.93 -0.94
C GLY A 98 2.48 11.23 -2.24
N PRO A 99 3.40 11.30 -3.21
CA PRO A 99 3.34 10.54 -4.44
C PRO A 99 3.89 9.12 -4.24
N GLY A 100 3.54 8.24 -5.17
CA GLY A 100 4.04 6.88 -5.21
C GLY A 100 3.78 6.20 -6.53
N ILE A 101 4.20 4.95 -6.58
CA ILE A 101 3.98 4.06 -7.70
C ILE A 101 3.31 2.78 -7.23
N LEU A 102 2.60 2.14 -8.14
CA LEU A 102 1.94 0.86 -7.90
C LEU A 102 2.22 -0.06 -9.09
N ALA A 103 2.51 -1.31 -8.79
CA ALA A 103 2.60 -2.38 -9.77
C ALA A 103 1.95 -3.64 -9.21
N GLY A 104 1.41 -4.48 -10.09
CA GLY A 104 0.81 -5.72 -9.65
C GLY A 104 0.03 -6.45 -10.71
N PHE A 105 -0.82 -7.36 -10.24
CA PHE A 105 -1.69 -8.17 -11.06
C PHE A 105 -3.11 -8.04 -10.50
N ALA A 106 -4.00 -7.47 -11.29
CA ALA A 106 -5.34 -7.09 -10.84
C ALA A 106 -6.38 -7.27 -11.94
N ASP A 107 -7.63 -7.28 -11.55
CA ASP A 107 -8.76 -7.28 -12.47
C ASP A 107 -9.14 -5.85 -12.88
N ASN A 108 -9.52 -5.69 -14.15
CA ASN A 108 -10.05 -4.44 -14.69
C ASN A 108 -11.29 -4.72 -15.53
N ILE A 109 -12.36 -3.98 -15.33
CA ILE A 109 -13.60 -4.12 -16.11
C ILE A 109 -13.44 -3.41 -17.46
N PRO A 110 -13.76 -4.03 -18.60
CA PRO A 110 -14.38 -5.33 -18.84
C PRO A 110 -13.41 -6.52 -19.05
N ILE A 111 -12.12 -6.33 -18.92
CA ILE A 111 -11.10 -7.32 -19.17
C ILE A 111 -10.60 -7.87 -17.83
N HIS A 112 -10.78 -9.18 -17.66
CA HIS A 112 -10.32 -9.88 -16.46
C HIS A 112 -8.82 -10.10 -16.52
N LYS A 113 -8.15 -9.92 -15.39
CA LYS A 113 -6.74 -10.22 -15.09
C LYS A 113 -5.70 -9.66 -16.08
N GLY A 114 -4.83 -8.88 -15.54
CA GLY A 114 -3.69 -8.37 -16.24
C GLY A 114 -2.70 -7.70 -15.30
N VAL A 115 -1.59 -7.29 -15.86
CA VAL A 115 -0.56 -6.52 -15.16
C VAL A 115 -1.02 -5.08 -15.05
N VAL A 116 -0.91 -4.52 -13.85
CA VAL A 116 -1.23 -3.12 -13.57
C VAL A 116 0.04 -2.39 -13.22
N PHE A 117 0.19 -1.20 -13.76
CA PHE A 117 1.21 -0.24 -13.38
C PHE A 117 0.61 1.16 -13.33
N GLY A 118 0.93 1.95 -12.28
CA GLY A 118 0.34 3.28 -12.13
C GLY A 118 1.06 4.19 -11.16
N LEU A 119 0.67 5.46 -11.23
CA LEU A 119 1.02 6.48 -10.26
C LEU A 119 -0.03 6.49 -9.15
N LYS A 120 0.42 6.43 -7.91
CA LYS A 120 -0.40 6.45 -6.70
C LYS A 120 -0.10 7.72 -5.92
N GLY A 121 -1.14 8.47 -5.57
CA GLY A 121 -1.04 9.46 -4.52
C GLY A 121 -1.44 8.84 -3.18
N ARG A 122 -1.12 9.50 -2.09
CA ARG A 122 -1.64 9.15 -0.76
C ARG A 122 -1.83 10.42 0.05
N VAL A 123 -2.96 10.56 0.72
CA VAL A 123 -3.23 11.65 1.64
C VAL A 123 -4.04 11.11 2.82
N GLY A 124 -3.66 11.49 4.04
CA GLY A 124 -4.31 10.94 5.22
C GLY A 124 -3.86 11.55 6.52
N ALA A 125 -4.39 10.96 7.59
CA ALA A 125 -4.04 11.26 8.95
C ALA A 125 -3.60 9.98 9.66
N GLU A 126 -2.64 10.11 10.56
CA GLU A 126 -2.17 9.05 11.43
C GLU A 126 -2.18 9.53 12.88
N CYS A 127 -2.73 8.73 13.77
CA CYS A 127 -2.71 8.96 15.21
C CYS A 127 -1.84 7.89 15.87
N SER A 128 -0.74 8.30 16.49
CA SER A 128 0.17 7.42 17.23
C SER A 128 -0.19 7.45 18.72
N PHE A 129 -0.42 6.27 19.30
CA PHE A 129 -0.75 6.04 20.69
C PHE A 129 0.45 5.41 21.40
N ASN A 130 0.80 5.95 22.58
CA ASN A 130 1.83 5.37 23.47
C ASN A 130 3.15 4.98 22.75
N ARG A 131 3.54 5.69 21.70
CA ARG A 131 4.75 5.48 20.89
C ARG A 131 4.85 4.14 20.13
N ASN A 132 4.00 3.17 20.41
CA ASN A 132 4.12 1.83 19.85
C ASN A 132 3.02 1.45 18.85
N VAL A 133 1.87 2.11 18.92
CA VAL A 133 0.73 1.79 18.05
C VAL A 133 0.29 3.04 17.31
N ALA A 134 0.08 2.92 16.01
CA ALA A 134 -0.51 3.97 15.18
C ALA A 134 -1.75 3.45 14.45
N ILE A 135 -2.75 4.31 14.35
CA ILE A 135 -3.93 4.11 13.52
C ILE A 135 -3.93 5.20 12.46
N SER A 136 -4.12 4.83 11.21
CA SER A 136 -4.18 5.78 10.11
C SER A 136 -5.48 5.64 9.33
N ALA A 137 -5.93 6.76 8.77
CA ALA A 137 -7.00 6.82 7.79
C ALA A 137 -6.50 7.63 6.60
N CYS A 138 -6.58 7.08 5.40
CA CYS A 138 -6.08 7.74 4.20
C CYS A 138 -6.92 7.42 2.97
N ILE A 139 -6.74 8.25 1.94
CA ILE A 139 -7.25 8.03 0.58
C ILE A 139 -6.04 7.90 -0.32
N SER A 140 -6.12 6.99 -1.29
CA SER A 140 -5.00 6.70 -2.20
C SER A 140 -5.43 6.83 -3.66
N PRO A 141 -5.51 8.06 -4.21
CA PRO A 141 -5.82 8.26 -5.62
C PRO A 141 -4.80 7.53 -6.52
N LEU A 142 -5.31 6.85 -7.55
CA LEU A 142 -4.52 6.00 -8.43
C LEU A 142 -4.90 6.26 -9.89
N ILE A 143 -3.89 6.52 -10.70
CA ILE A 143 -4.02 6.58 -12.16
C ILE A 143 -3.04 5.58 -12.74
N GLY A 144 -3.52 4.62 -13.52
CA GLY A 144 -2.67 3.55 -14.04
C GLY A 144 -3.17 2.95 -15.35
N VAL A 145 -2.35 2.10 -15.91
CA VAL A 145 -2.64 1.29 -17.09
C VAL A 145 -2.73 -0.18 -16.69
N HIS A 146 -3.65 -0.86 -17.32
CA HIS A 146 -3.85 -2.30 -17.19
C HIS A 146 -3.52 -2.96 -18.52
N ALA A 147 -2.55 -3.85 -18.53
CA ALA A 147 -2.12 -4.61 -19.68
C ALA A 147 -2.57 -6.07 -19.55
N SER A 148 -3.26 -6.58 -20.55
CA SER A 148 -3.73 -7.97 -20.62
C SER A 148 -3.58 -8.51 -22.03
N MET A 149 -3.67 -9.83 -22.18
CA MET A 149 -3.75 -10.49 -23.48
C MET A 149 -5.20 -10.87 -23.78
N LYS A 150 -5.71 -10.45 -24.94
CA LYS A 150 -7.00 -10.87 -25.45
C LYS A 150 -6.81 -11.45 -26.85
N ASP A 151 -7.25 -12.69 -27.06
CA ASP A 151 -7.15 -13.41 -28.33
C ASP A 151 -5.72 -13.46 -28.92
N GLY A 152 -4.70 -13.55 -28.03
CA GLY A 152 -3.28 -13.57 -28.40
C GLY A 152 -2.68 -12.20 -28.74
N MET A 153 -3.45 -11.11 -28.66
CA MET A 153 -2.97 -9.75 -28.89
C MET A 153 -2.82 -8.97 -27.56
N PRO A 154 -1.74 -8.19 -27.39
CA PRO A 154 -1.57 -7.34 -26.23
C PRO A 154 -2.61 -6.21 -26.27
N TYR A 155 -3.26 -6.01 -25.14
CA TYR A 155 -4.30 -5.01 -24.97
C TYR A 155 -4.02 -4.15 -23.75
N MET A 156 -4.03 -2.83 -23.93
CA MET A 156 -3.76 -1.88 -22.85
C MET A 156 -4.96 -0.95 -22.64
N LEU A 157 -5.38 -0.80 -21.41
CA LEU A 157 -6.49 0.08 -21.01
C LEU A 157 -6.13 0.91 -19.80
N LEU A 158 -6.87 2.00 -19.59
CA LEU A 158 -6.88 2.70 -18.33
C LEU A 158 -7.38 1.75 -17.22
N TYR A 159 -6.69 1.73 -16.08
CA TYR A 159 -7.08 0.95 -14.91
C TYR A 159 -8.26 1.61 -14.17
N LYS A 160 -9.47 1.43 -14.71
CA LYS A 160 -10.70 2.05 -14.20
C LYS A 160 -11.06 1.56 -12.79
N THR A 161 -10.90 0.27 -12.53
CA THR A 161 -11.18 -0.31 -11.20
C THR A 161 -10.30 0.32 -10.13
N GLY A 162 -9.03 0.56 -10.42
CA GLY A 162 -8.13 1.26 -9.51
C GLY A 162 -8.54 2.71 -9.27
N LEU A 163 -8.97 3.41 -10.31
CA LEU A 163 -9.45 4.79 -10.20
C LEU A 163 -10.72 4.89 -9.33
N LEU A 164 -11.68 3.99 -9.53
CA LEU A 164 -12.90 3.94 -8.71
C LEU A 164 -12.60 3.60 -7.25
N ASN A 165 -11.76 2.60 -7.02
CA ASN A 165 -11.37 2.17 -5.69
C ASN A 165 -10.50 3.19 -4.95
N SER A 166 -9.84 4.10 -5.66
CA SER A 166 -8.96 5.12 -5.08
C SER A 166 -9.70 6.19 -4.27
N ALA A 167 -10.99 6.36 -4.49
CA ALA A 167 -11.84 7.25 -3.69
C ALA A 167 -12.27 6.63 -2.35
N MET A 168 -12.03 5.32 -2.16
CA MET A 168 -12.42 4.62 -0.93
C MET A 168 -11.38 4.83 0.17
N PRO A 169 -11.82 5.08 1.41
CA PRO A 169 -10.90 5.22 2.53
C PRO A 169 -10.21 3.88 2.84
N GLU A 170 -8.97 4.00 3.26
CA GLU A 170 -8.13 2.93 3.76
C GLU A 170 -7.82 3.19 5.24
N ILE A 171 -8.02 2.20 6.08
CA ILE A 171 -7.67 2.23 7.51
C ILE A 171 -6.45 1.35 7.71
N GLY A 172 -5.45 1.86 8.42
CA GLY A 172 -4.24 1.13 8.79
C GLY A 172 -4.09 1.04 10.31
N ILE A 173 -3.59 -0.10 10.78
CA ILE A 173 -3.16 -0.30 12.16
C ILE A 173 -1.71 -0.76 12.10
N ARG A 174 -0.80 -0.09 12.83
CA ARG A 174 0.65 -0.34 12.79
C ARG A 174 1.24 -0.46 14.17
N TYR A 175 2.28 -1.25 14.25
CA TYR A 175 3.19 -1.33 15.40
C TYR A 175 4.49 -0.61 15.05
N ILE A 176 4.91 0.33 15.91
CA ILE A 176 6.12 1.15 15.78
C ILE A 176 7.21 0.53 16.66
N PHE A 177 8.41 0.35 16.13
CA PHE A 177 9.55 -0.28 16.82
C PHE A 177 10.87 0.42 16.49
#